data_2720a2304d48f890563ddec6b2b52dff
#
_entry.id   2720a2304d48f890563ddec6b2b52dff
#
_cell.length_a   1.000
_cell.length_b   1.000
_cell.length_c   1.000
_cell.angle_alpha   90.00
_cell.angle_beta   90.00
_cell.angle_gamma   90.00
#
_symmetry.space_group_name_H-M   'P 1'
#
loop_
_entity.id
_entity.type
_entity.pdbx_description
1 polymer ?
#
loop_
_entity_poly.entity_id
_entity_poly.type
_entity_poly.pdbx_seq_one_letter_code
_entity_poly.pdbx_strand_id
1 'polypeptide(L)'
;MDKTNVMRVLDQKKIKYTPHYYDNTITNGMEVANTLNLDPNKVFKTLVTIGASKRNYVFVVPVNSELDLKKAAIAVNEKSIEMIKSKELLDLTGYIHGGCSPIGMKKPFRTVMNESALNYELVTFSAGKIGYQVEMNPNDLKKLINITFSLII
;
A
#
# COMPACT_ATOMS: atom_id res chain seq x y z
N MET A 1 2.91 17.02 15.00
CA MET A 1 3.19 16.37 13.71
C MET A 1 2.09 16.72 12.72
N ASP A 2 2.48 17.03 11.52
CA ASP A 2 1.54 17.41 10.47
C ASP A 2 0.73 16.20 10.00
N LYS A 3 -0.50 16.47 9.55
CA LYS A 3 -1.31 15.45 8.92
C LYS A 3 -0.98 15.37 7.44
N THR A 4 -0.84 14.16 6.92
CA THR A 4 -0.71 13.91 5.48
C THR A 4 -2.09 13.98 4.83
N ASN A 5 -2.11 14.02 3.49
CA ASN A 5 -3.38 13.95 2.76
C ASN A 5 -4.14 12.65 3.04
N VAL A 6 -3.44 11.52 3.19
CA VAL A 6 -4.05 10.24 3.55
C VAL A 6 -4.80 10.35 4.87
N MET A 7 -4.18 10.95 5.88
CA MET A 7 -4.80 11.14 7.19
C MET A 7 -6.04 12.05 7.11
N ARG A 8 -5.97 13.09 6.28
CA ARG A 8 -7.13 13.98 6.05
C ARG A 8 -8.28 13.24 5.39
N VAL A 9 -7.98 12.38 4.43
CA VAL A 9 -9.02 11.55 3.78
C VAL A 9 -9.68 10.63 4.80
N LEU A 10 -8.89 9.98 5.65
CA LEU A 10 -9.43 9.13 6.71
C LEU A 10 -10.30 9.91 7.70
N ASP A 11 -9.86 11.11 8.09
CA ASP A 11 -10.63 11.98 8.98
C ASP A 11 -11.97 12.40 8.34
N GLN A 12 -11.95 12.78 7.08
CA GLN A 12 -13.15 13.17 6.33
C GLN A 12 -14.17 12.05 6.25
N LYS A 13 -13.70 10.82 6.08
CA LYS A 13 -14.55 9.63 6.01
C LYS A 13 -14.89 9.06 7.39
N LYS A 14 -14.40 9.68 8.45
CA LYS A 14 -14.63 9.24 9.84
C LYS A 14 -14.14 7.81 10.09
N ILE A 15 -13.03 7.45 9.47
CA ILE A 15 -12.40 6.15 9.62
C ILE A 15 -11.32 6.25 10.69
N LYS A 16 -11.37 5.36 11.68
CA LYS A 16 -10.37 5.29 12.75
C LYS A 16 -9.04 4.82 12.23
N TYR A 17 -7.96 5.46 12.67
CA TYR A 17 -6.60 5.04 12.40
C TYR A 17 -5.69 5.52 13.52
N THR A 18 -4.54 4.87 13.65
CA THR A 18 -3.47 5.31 14.53
C THR A 18 -2.29 5.75 13.68
N PRO A 19 -1.83 7.01 13.80
CA PRO A 19 -0.65 7.46 13.07
C PRO A 19 0.63 6.95 13.75
N HIS A 20 1.64 6.63 12.93
CA HIS A 20 2.98 6.29 13.38
C HIS A 20 3.98 7.20 12.69
N TYR A 21 5.00 7.63 13.41
CA TYR A 21 6.01 8.56 12.92
C TYR A 21 7.40 7.96 13.15
N TYR A 22 8.29 8.15 12.20
CA TYR A 22 9.66 7.65 12.26
C TYR A 22 10.59 8.53 11.44
N ASP A 23 11.89 8.29 11.50
CA ASP A 23 12.90 9.08 10.81
C ASP A 23 12.68 9.00 9.30
N ASN A 24 12.62 10.15 8.62
CA ASN A 24 12.37 10.25 7.19
C ASN A 24 13.54 9.79 6.30
N THR A 25 14.62 9.30 6.89
CA THR A 25 15.70 8.64 6.16
C THR A 25 15.43 7.14 5.95
N ILE A 26 14.45 6.59 6.65
CA ILE A 26 14.10 5.16 6.59
C ILE A 26 13.04 4.96 5.51
N THR A 27 13.40 4.23 4.44
CA THR A 27 12.49 3.98 3.29
C THR A 27 12.15 2.51 3.10
N ASN A 28 12.94 1.59 3.70
CA ASN A 28 12.72 0.15 3.58
C ASN A 28 11.64 -0.30 4.56
N GLY A 29 10.64 -1.04 4.06
CA GLY A 29 9.49 -1.47 4.87
C GLY A 29 9.85 -2.33 6.08
N MET A 30 10.84 -3.21 5.97
CA MET A 30 11.30 -4.03 7.09
C MET A 30 11.93 -3.16 8.18
N GLU A 31 12.72 -2.17 7.79
CA GLU A 31 13.32 -1.23 8.75
C GLU A 31 12.25 -0.39 9.44
N VAL A 32 11.21 0.02 8.70
CA VAL A 32 10.07 0.75 9.27
C VAL A 32 9.38 -0.10 10.34
N ALA A 33 9.07 -1.35 10.02
CA ALA A 33 8.43 -2.27 10.96
C ALA A 33 9.29 -2.46 12.21
N ASN A 34 10.59 -2.67 12.05
CA ASN A 34 11.52 -2.84 13.16
C ASN A 34 11.61 -1.58 14.02
N THR A 35 11.72 -0.42 13.39
CA THR A 35 11.82 0.87 14.08
C THR A 35 10.57 1.17 14.90
N LEU A 36 9.40 0.85 14.37
CA LEU A 36 8.13 1.06 15.06
C LEU A 36 7.76 -0.09 16.00
N ASN A 37 8.58 -1.12 16.07
CA ASN A 37 8.34 -2.32 16.88
C ASN A 37 6.99 -2.97 16.53
N LEU A 38 6.70 -3.04 15.23
CA LEU A 38 5.50 -3.68 14.71
C LEU A 38 5.83 -5.02 14.06
N ASP A 39 4.87 -5.94 14.11
CA ASP A 39 4.99 -7.24 13.44
C ASP A 39 5.07 -7.01 11.91
N PRO A 40 6.15 -7.43 11.24
CA PRO A 40 6.30 -7.22 9.80
C PRO A 40 5.22 -7.93 8.96
N ASN A 41 4.57 -8.95 9.49
CA ASN A 41 3.43 -9.58 8.82
C ASN A 41 2.22 -8.65 8.71
N LYS A 42 2.14 -7.65 9.57
CA LYS A 42 1.04 -6.67 9.65
C LYS A 42 1.40 -5.33 9.02
N VAL A 43 2.63 -5.15 8.59
CA VAL A 43 3.09 -3.93 7.91
C VAL A 43 3.17 -4.24 6.41
N PHE A 44 2.52 -3.41 5.60
CA PHE A 44 2.37 -3.66 4.17
C PHE A 44 3.08 -2.59 3.36
N LYS A 45 3.62 -3.00 2.21
CA LYS A 45 4.20 -2.11 1.19
C LYS A 45 3.29 -2.07 -0.03
N THR A 46 3.28 -0.94 -0.72
CA THR A 46 2.42 -0.68 -1.87
C THR A 46 3.26 -0.68 -3.14
N LEU A 47 2.93 -1.56 -4.07
CA LEU A 47 3.67 -1.77 -5.31
C LEU A 47 2.80 -1.39 -6.50
N VAL A 48 3.34 -0.59 -7.41
CA VAL A 48 2.65 -0.17 -8.62
C VAL A 48 3.20 -0.97 -9.80
N THR A 49 2.31 -1.51 -10.60
CA THR A 49 2.64 -2.45 -11.66
C THR A 49 1.97 -2.06 -12.97
N ILE A 50 2.35 -2.77 -14.05
CA ILE A 50 1.71 -2.66 -15.34
C ILE A 50 1.41 -4.06 -15.88
N GLY A 51 0.19 -4.25 -16.37
CA GLY A 51 -0.21 -5.50 -17.01
C GLY A 51 0.14 -5.53 -18.48
N ALA A 52 0.05 -6.72 -19.10
CA ALA A 52 0.24 -6.89 -20.54
C ALA A 52 -0.68 -5.98 -21.35
N SER A 53 -1.87 -5.67 -20.84
CA SER A 53 -2.85 -4.75 -21.45
C SER A 53 -2.43 -3.28 -21.40
N LYS A 54 -1.33 -2.96 -20.73
CA LYS A 54 -0.85 -1.60 -20.45
C LYS A 54 -1.64 -0.88 -19.36
N ARG A 55 -2.56 -1.56 -18.68
CA ARG A 55 -3.24 -1.01 -17.50
C ARG A 55 -2.34 -1.12 -16.28
N ASN A 56 -2.45 -0.13 -15.40
CA ASN A 56 -1.73 -0.14 -14.13
C ASN A 56 -2.59 -0.75 -13.02
N TYR A 57 -1.92 -1.48 -12.12
CA TYR A 57 -2.54 -2.09 -10.95
C TYR A 57 -1.67 -1.84 -9.74
N VAL A 58 -2.30 -1.79 -8.58
CA VAL A 58 -1.61 -1.60 -7.30
C VAL A 58 -1.75 -2.89 -6.49
N PHE A 59 -0.63 -3.39 -6.00
CA PHE A 59 -0.61 -4.57 -5.13
C PHE A 59 -0.01 -4.20 -3.78
N VAL A 60 -0.65 -4.65 -2.71
CA VAL A 60 -0.25 -4.35 -1.34
C VAL A 60 0.08 -5.65 -0.63
N VAL A 61 1.33 -5.82 -0.24
CA VAL A 61 1.86 -7.06 0.32
C VAL A 61 2.62 -6.82 1.63
N PRO A 62 2.72 -7.83 2.51
CA PRO A 62 3.52 -7.69 3.73
C PRO A 62 4.97 -7.32 3.40
N VAL A 63 5.57 -6.49 4.23
CA VAL A 63 6.95 -6.01 3.99
C VAL A 63 7.99 -7.13 4.04
N ASN A 64 7.68 -8.26 4.70
CA ASN A 64 8.57 -9.42 4.77
C ASN A 64 8.30 -10.45 3.66
N SER A 65 7.47 -10.11 2.67
CA SER A 65 7.12 -10.99 1.56
C SER A 65 7.36 -10.29 0.23
N GLU A 66 7.41 -11.07 -0.84
CA GLU A 66 7.53 -10.55 -2.20
C GLU A 66 6.26 -10.81 -2.98
N LEU A 67 5.90 -9.88 -3.86
CA LEU A 67 4.79 -10.07 -4.79
C LEU A 67 5.09 -11.23 -5.74
N ASP A 68 4.19 -12.19 -5.82
CA ASP A 68 4.25 -13.23 -6.83
C ASP A 68 3.57 -12.70 -8.09
N LEU A 69 4.36 -12.45 -9.13
CA LEU A 69 3.86 -11.79 -10.35
C LEU A 69 2.84 -12.65 -11.10
N LYS A 70 2.95 -13.98 -11.02
CA LYS A 70 1.98 -14.88 -11.64
C LYS A 70 0.64 -14.85 -10.91
N LYS A 71 0.67 -14.89 -9.58
CA LYS A 71 -0.54 -14.79 -8.75
C LYS A 71 -1.18 -13.42 -8.92
N ALA A 72 -0.38 -12.37 -9.00
CA ALA A 72 -0.85 -11.02 -9.26
C ALA A 72 -1.60 -10.94 -10.60
N ALA A 73 -1.04 -11.51 -11.66
CA ALA A 73 -1.67 -11.53 -12.98
C ALA A 73 -3.02 -12.27 -12.94
N ILE A 74 -3.08 -13.40 -12.26
CA ILE A 74 -4.33 -14.16 -12.09
C ILE A 74 -5.37 -13.32 -11.35
N ALA A 75 -4.96 -12.63 -10.28
CA ALA A 75 -5.88 -11.83 -9.45
C ALA A 75 -6.58 -10.73 -10.24
N VAL A 76 -5.95 -10.17 -11.26
CA VAL A 76 -6.51 -9.08 -12.07
C VAL A 76 -6.83 -9.49 -13.50
N ASN A 77 -6.75 -10.78 -13.81
CA ASN A 77 -7.04 -11.34 -15.12
C ASN A 77 -6.18 -10.74 -16.25
N GLU A 78 -4.90 -10.59 -15.98
CA GLU A 78 -3.90 -10.17 -16.96
C GLU A 78 -3.04 -11.36 -17.40
N LYS A 79 -2.45 -11.29 -18.59
CA LYS A 79 -1.51 -12.30 -19.06
C LYS A 79 -0.20 -12.26 -18.29
N SER A 80 0.22 -11.07 -17.90
CA SER A 80 1.45 -10.86 -17.13
C SER A 80 1.37 -9.54 -16.36
N ILE A 81 2.16 -9.48 -15.31
CA ILE A 81 2.35 -8.28 -14.49
C ILE A 81 3.84 -8.02 -14.38
N GLU A 82 4.24 -6.77 -14.55
CA GLU A 82 5.59 -6.29 -14.35
C GLU A 82 5.59 -5.08 -13.44
N MET A 83 6.67 -4.88 -12.69
CA MET A 83 6.85 -3.65 -11.93
C MET A 83 7.03 -2.49 -12.90
N ILE A 84 6.46 -1.32 -12.59
CA ILE A 84 6.75 -0.11 -13.36
C ILE A 84 8.19 0.32 -13.11
N LYS A 85 8.71 1.18 -13.98
CA LYS A 85 10.00 1.84 -13.75
C LYS A 85 9.83 2.86 -12.62
N SER A 86 10.81 2.94 -11.72
CA SER A 86 10.71 3.81 -10.55
C SER A 86 10.50 5.28 -10.93
N LYS A 87 11.02 5.72 -12.09
CA LYS A 87 10.82 7.09 -12.58
C LYS A 87 9.36 7.42 -12.94
N GLU A 88 8.52 6.41 -13.12
CA GLU A 88 7.11 6.57 -13.47
C GLU A 88 6.21 6.74 -12.24
N LEU A 89 6.71 6.39 -11.07
CA LEU A 89 5.89 6.30 -9.85
C LEU A 89 5.24 7.64 -9.50
N LEU A 90 6.03 8.72 -9.49
CA LEU A 90 5.53 10.05 -9.11
C LEU A 90 4.42 10.53 -10.05
N ASP A 91 4.61 10.37 -11.35
CA ASP A 91 3.63 10.82 -12.34
C ASP A 91 2.32 10.04 -12.26
N LEU A 92 2.41 8.73 -11.99
CA LEU A 92 1.23 7.87 -11.90
C LEU A 92 0.46 8.06 -10.59
N THR A 93 1.17 8.18 -9.48
CA THR A 93 0.54 8.10 -8.15
C THR A 93 0.58 9.40 -7.36
N GLY A 94 1.51 10.29 -7.64
CA GLY A 94 1.81 11.45 -6.80
C GLY A 94 2.71 11.13 -5.62
N TYR A 95 3.17 9.89 -5.50
CA TYR A 95 4.04 9.42 -4.41
C TYR A 95 5.43 9.07 -4.90
N ILE A 96 6.37 9.02 -3.98
CA ILE A 96 7.75 8.60 -4.22
C ILE A 96 8.02 7.29 -3.51
N HIS A 97 9.11 6.61 -3.89
CA HIS A 97 9.55 5.39 -3.22
C HIS A 97 9.75 5.62 -1.72
N GLY A 98 9.23 4.72 -0.91
CA GLY A 98 9.25 4.83 0.56
C GLY A 98 8.08 5.61 1.14
N GLY A 99 7.31 6.30 0.32
CA GLY A 99 6.13 7.07 0.75
C GLY A 99 4.88 6.78 -0.08
N CYS A 100 4.82 5.64 -0.75
CA CYS A 100 3.67 5.28 -1.59
C CYS A 100 2.57 4.62 -0.76
N SER A 101 1.39 5.22 -0.75
CA SER A 101 0.20 4.72 -0.06
C SER A 101 -0.83 4.20 -1.05
N PRO A 102 -1.63 3.19 -0.68
CA PRO A 102 -2.75 2.77 -1.52
C PRO A 102 -3.89 3.79 -1.52
N ILE A 103 -3.90 4.72 -0.57
CA ILE A 103 -4.92 5.76 -0.44
C ILE A 103 -4.40 7.07 -1.05
N GLY A 104 -5.28 7.80 -1.74
CA GLY A 104 -4.97 9.16 -2.19
C GLY A 104 -4.10 9.24 -3.45
N MET A 105 -4.00 8.19 -4.22
CA MET A 105 -3.28 8.23 -5.50
C MET A 105 -3.94 9.19 -6.48
N LYS A 106 -3.16 9.79 -7.37
CA LYS A 106 -3.65 10.69 -8.42
C LYS A 106 -4.74 10.06 -9.26
N LYS A 107 -4.63 8.75 -9.54
CA LYS A 107 -5.58 8.00 -10.36
C LYS A 107 -6.14 6.82 -9.55
N PRO A 108 -7.41 6.46 -9.73
CA PRO A 108 -8.04 5.36 -8.99
C PRO A 108 -7.69 4.01 -9.60
N PHE A 109 -6.47 3.54 -9.38
CA PHE A 109 -6.03 2.23 -9.85
C PHE A 109 -6.73 1.10 -9.10
N ARG A 110 -7.04 0.02 -9.84
CA ARG A 110 -7.49 -1.22 -9.19
C ARG A 110 -6.40 -1.73 -8.27
N THR A 111 -6.78 -2.03 -7.03
CA THR A 111 -5.85 -2.44 -5.97
C THR A 111 -6.20 -3.83 -5.47
N VAL A 112 -5.18 -4.66 -5.29
CA VAL A 112 -5.31 -5.98 -4.67
C VAL A 112 -4.38 -6.03 -3.48
N MET A 113 -4.93 -6.35 -2.31
CA MET A 113 -4.15 -6.54 -1.08
C MET A 113 -4.05 -8.02 -0.78
N ASN A 114 -2.87 -8.47 -0.34
CA ASN A 114 -2.72 -9.87 0.03
C ASN A 114 -3.76 -10.24 1.10
N GLU A 115 -4.42 -11.37 0.92
CA GLU A 115 -5.55 -11.76 1.76
C GLU A 115 -5.17 -11.99 3.23
N SER A 116 -3.89 -12.16 3.54
CA SER A 116 -3.42 -12.25 4.92
C SER A 116 -3.80 -11.04 5.76
N ALA A 117 -4.02 -9.87 5.12
CA ALA A 117 -4.48 -8.67 5.82
C ALA A 117 -5.79 -8.89 6.58
N LEU A 118 -6.66 -9.74 6.05
CA LEU A 118 -7.97 -10.01 6.65
C LEU A 118 -7.88 -10.88 7.92
N ASN A 119 -6.72 -11.45 8.21
CA ASN A 119 -6.48 -12.21 9.45
C ASN A 119 -6.22 -11.29 10.64
N TYR A 120 -6.04 -9.99 10.41
CA TYR A 120 -5.70 -9.02 11.44
C TYR A 120 -6.79 -7.96 11.56
N GLU A 121 -7.02 -7.52 12.79
CA GLU A 121 -7.92 -6.40 13.05
C GLU A 121 -7.33 -5.10 12.49
N LEU A 122 -6.03 -4.92 12.63
CA LEU A 122 -5.31 -3.72 12.20
C LEU A 122 -4.09 -4.08 11.36
N VAL A 123 -3.88 -3.33 10.30
CA VAL A 123 -2.69 -3.39 9.45
C VAL A 123 -2.11 -1.99 9.28
N THR A 124 -0.82 -1.92 8.98
CA THR A 124 -0.08 -0.65 8.90
C THR A 124 0.52 -0.50 7.51
N PHE A 125 0.46 0.70 6.96
CA PHE A 125 1.08 1.01 5.67
C PHE A 125 1.35 2.51 5.57
N SER A 126 2.05 2.92 4.50
CA SER A 126 2.44 4.31 4.31
C SER A 126 1.25 5.26 4.32
N ALA A 127 1.42 6.37 5.02
CA ALA A 127 0.46 7.47 5.03
C ALA A 127 0.69 8.48 3.90
N GLY A 128 1.51 8.13 2.89
CA GLY A 128 1.73 8.97 1.71
C GLY A 128 2.94 9.90 1.83
N LYS A 129 3.76 9.73 2.84
CA LYS A 129 4.98 10.52 3.05
C LYS A 129 5.99 9.68 3.82
N ILE A 130 7.27 9.74 3.43
CA ILE A 130 8.33 9.06 4.18
C ILE A 130 8.31 9.56 5.62
N GLY A 131 8.36 8.64 6.58
CA GLY A 131 8.30 8.98 8.00
C GLY A 131 6.91 8.91 8.61
N TYR A 132 5.90 8.58 7.82
CA TYR A 132 4.50 8.57 8.25
C TYR A 132 3.83 7.25 7.84
N GLN A 133 3.24 6.56 8.81
CA GLN A 133 2.42 5.36 8.56
C GLN A 133 1.05 5.55 9.21
N VAL A 134 0.07 4.83 8.73
CA VAL A 134 -1.25 4.70 9.36
C VAL A 134 -1.55 3.25 9.66
N GLU A 135 -2.14 3.01 10.81
CA GLU A 135 -2.60 1.69 11.23
C GLU A 135 -4.11 1.72 11.31
N MET A 136 -4.77 0.82 10.58
CA MET A 136 -6.23 0.83 10.45
C MET A 136 -6.78 -0.55 10.14
N ASN A 137 -8.10 -0.69 10.26
CA ASN A 137 -8.79 -1.92 9.87
C ASN A 137 -8.78 -2.05 8.34
N PRO A 138 -8.24 -3.14 7.78
CA PRO A 138 -8.15 -3.30 6.33
C PRO A 138 -9.51 -3.31 5.63
N ASN A 139 -10.57 -3.72 6.29
CA ASN A 139 -11.92 -3.70 5.72
C ASN A 139 -12.40 -2.29 5.41
N ASP A 140 -11.93 -1.28 6.13
CA ASP A 140 -12.30 0.10 5.90
C ASP A 140 -11.73 0.64 4.58
N LEU A 141 -10.70 0.01 4.02
CA LEU A 141 -10.16 0.40 2.72
C LEU A 141 -11.20 0.27 1.60
N LYS A 142 -12.16 -0.64 1.73
CA LYS A 142 -13.25 -0.80 0.75
C LYS A 142 -14.12 0.45 0.62
N LYS A 143 -14.13 1.30 1.64
CA LYS A 143 -14.89 2.56 1.64
C LYS A 143 -14.18 3.66 0.87
N LEU A 144 -12.89 3.48 0.56
CA LEU A 144 -12.02 4.53 0.03
C LEU A 144 -11.53 4.26 -1.38
N ILE A 145 -11.25 3.00 -1.70
CA ILE A 145 -10.58 2.62 -2.96
C ILE A 145 -11.19 1.36 -3.54
N ASN A 146 -10.91 1.12 -4.83
CA ASN A 146 -11.30 -0.10 -5.52
C ASN A 146 -10.32 -1.22 -5.14
N ILE A 147 -10.63 -1.94 -4.08
CA ILE A 147 -9.75 -2.97 -3.53
C ILE A 147 -10.44 -4.33 -3.43
N THR A 148 -9.68 -5.37 -3.75
CA THR A 148 -10.03 -6.76 -3.47
C THR A 148 -8.89 -7.43 -2.72
N PHE A 149 -9.16 -8.57 -2.11
CA PHE A 149 -8.18 -9.33 -1.35
C PHE A 149 -8.00 -10.71 -1.99
N SER A 150 -6.75 -11.08 -2.26
CA SER A 150 -6.39 -12.34 -2.89
C SER A 150 -5.01 -12.78 -2.44
N LEU A 151 -4.68 -14.04 -2.64
CA LEU A 151 -3.34 -14.55 -2.40
C LEU A 151 -2.43 -14.09 -3.55
N ILE A 152 -1.48 -13.22 -3.24
CA ILE A 152 -0.55 -12.64 -4.23
C ILE A 152 0.93 -12.73 -3.80
N ILE A 153 1.20 -13.53 -2.78
CA ILE A 153 2.57 -13.79 -2.33
C ILE A 153 2.92 -15.26 -2.38
#